data_be1bcf92ac4d67a2abd7d04e12e89b71
#
_entry.id   be1bcf92ac4d67a2abd7d04e12e89b71
#
_cell.length_a   1.000
_cell.length_b   1.000
_cell.length_c   1.000
_cell.angle_alpha   90.00
_cell.angle_beta   90.00
_cell.angle_gamma   90.00
#
_symmetry.space_group_name_H-M   'P 1'
#
loop_
_entity.id
_entity.type
_entity.pdbx_description
1 polymer ?
#
loop_
_entity_poly.entity_id
_entity_poly.type
_entity_poly.pdbx_seq_one_letter_code
_entity_poly.pdbx_strand_id
1 'polypeptide(L)'
;ATAEDALFQRFGKEFPKGTVLFREGETGKEMFVLQAGRVVITKTVRDTEKTLAVLGPGEFFGEMALISNKPRNATAVVEEAARLLVIDPKTFEGMVRGNSEIAVRMIKKLAERLSEADAQIENLLLTDPSSRVVHQILQACQTRGRAREEGVEIDFNLREMPRLTGVGEAGIRAMVDRLERSGLVERSGDRLTVRDTARLTDYLAYLELRWKFGEL
;
A
#
# COMPACT_ATOMS: atom_id res chain seq x y z
N ALA A 1 14.73 -28.59 10.14
CA ALA A 1 14.65 -27.12 10.18
C ALA A 1 14.63 -26.62 8.75
N THR A 2 13.65 -25.82 8.40
CA THR A 2 13.57 -25.20 7.08
C THR A 2 14.64 -24.13 6.94
N ALA A 3 14.96 -23.70 5.70
CA ALA A 3 15.89 -22.57 5.47
C ALA A 3 15.44 -21.30 6.21
N GLU A 4 14.12 -21.11 6.37
CA GLU A 4 13.53 -20.01 7.12
C GLU A 4 13.81 -20.10 8.62
N ASP A 5 13.73 -21.31 9.21
CA ASP A 5 14.07 -21.51 10.62
C ASP A 5 15.52 -21.19 10.91
N ALA A 6 16.44 -21.58 10.02
CA ALA A 6 17.88 -21.28 10.16
C ALA A 6 18.16 -19.77 10.06
N LEU A 7 17.47 -19.05 9.16
CA LEU A 7 17.57 -17.59 9.06
C LEU A 7 17.02 -16.92 10.32
N PHE A 8 15.89 -17.38 10.84
CA PHE A 8 15.31 -16.83 12.05
C PHE A 8 16.21 -17.07 13.28
N GLN A 9 16.79 -18.24 13.44
CA GLN A 9 17.73 -18.52 14.55
C GLN A 9 18.92 -17.55 14.53
N ARG A 10 19.34 -17.08 13.35
CA ARG A 10 20.53 -16.22 13.21
C ARG A 10 20.19 -14.74 13.30
N PHE A 11 19.08 -14.29 12.73
CA PHE A 11 18.75 -12.88 12.57
C PHE A 11 17.37 -12.52 13.15
N GLY A 12 16.63 -13.52 13.63
CA GLY A 12 15.27 -13.35 14.10
C GLY A 12 15.16 -12.75 15.49
N LYS A 13 14.16 -11.90 15.66
CA LYS A 13 13.72 -11.38 16.96
C LYS A 13 12.21 -11.35 17.01
N GLU A 14 11.65 -11.57 18.20
CA GLU A 14 10.23 -11.46 18.46
C GLU A 14 9.95 -10.16 19.21
N PHE A 15 8.89 -9.49 18.78
CA PHE A 15 8.48 -8.21 19.33
C PHE A 15 7.00 -8.26 19.72
N PRO A 16 6.66 -7.92 20.98
CA PRO A 16 5.26 -7.86 21.40
C PRO A 16 4.54 -6.68 20.76
N LYS A 17 3.21 -6.78 20.72
CA LYS A 17 2.34 -5.68 20.29
C LYS A 17 2.64 -4.39 21.06
N GLY A 18 2.64 -3.26 20.35
CA GLY A 18 2.93 -1.93 20.88
C GLY A 18 4.41 -1.57 20.91
N THR A 19 5.32 -2.50 20.54
CA THR A 19 6.75 -2.19 20.46
C THR A 19 7.00 -1.17 19.35
N VAL A 20 7.68 -0.07 19.69
CA VAL A 20 8.22 0.88 18.70
C VAL A 20 9.58 0.38 18.27
N LEU A 21 9.69 -0.02 17.00
CA LEU A 21 10.94 -0.55 16.43
C LEU A 21 11.94 0.57 16.15
N PHE A 22 11.46 1.70 15.67
CA PHE A 22 12.20 2.95 15.49
C PHE A 22 11.22 4.12 15.32
N ARG A 23 11.71 5.33 15.57
CA ARG A 23 10.95 6.58 15.41
C ARG A 23 11.46 7.40 14.24
N GLU A 24 10.57 8.20 13.64
CA GLU A 24 10.93 9.21 12.65
C GLU A 24 12.06 10.11 13.19
N GLY A 25 13.07 10.38 12.34
CA GLY A 25 14.24 11.20 12.69
C GLY A 25 15.37 10.46 13.42
N GLU A 26 15.15 9.27 13.95
CA GLU A 26 16.21 8.48 14.58
C GLU A 26 17.26 8.05 13.57
N THR A 27 18.52 7.97 14.04
CA THR A 27 19.59 7.32 13.27
C THR A 27 19.51 5.81 13.48
N GLY A 28 19.41 5.06 12.40
CA GLY A 28 19.39 3.60 12.44
C GLY A 28 19.81 3.05 11.10
N LYS A 29 20.51 1.94 11.11
CA LYS A 29 21.06 1.32 9.90
C LYS A 29 20.48 -0.05 9.60
N GLU A 30 19.70 -0.62 10.50
CA GLU A 30 19.05 -1.92 10.28
C GLU A 30 17.82 -1.78 9.41
N MET A 31 17.57 -2.80 8.60
CA MET A 31 16.30 -3.08 7.99
C MET A 31 15.64 -4.30 8.61
N PHE A 32 14.36 -4.45 8.41
CA PHE A 32 13.54 -5.51 8.98
C PHE A 32 12.79 -6.25 7.87
N VAL A 33 12.69 -7.58 8.01
CA VAL A 33 11.83 -8.41 7.17
C VAL A 33 10.80 -9.08 8.07
N LEU A 34 9.52 -8.85 7.79
CA LEU A 34 8.41 -9.37 8.58
C LEU A 34 8.12 -10.82 8.18
N GLN A 35 8.27 -11.76 9.11
CA GLN A 35 7.94 -13.17 8.91
C GLN A 35 6.55 -13.54 9.42
N ALA A 36 6.10 -12.90 10.51
CA ALA A 36 4.77 -13.10 11.07
C ALA A 36 4.34 -11.86 11.86
N GLY A 37 3.03 -11.66 12.02
CA GLY A 37 2.45 -10.51 12.71
C GLY A 37 2.16 -9.34 11.78
N ARG A 38 2.07 -8.12 12.36
CA ARG A 38 1.74 -6.90 11.63
C ARG A 38 2.51 -5.70 12.18
N VAL A 39 3.01 -4.86 11.28
CA VAL A 39 3.72 -3.61 11.61
C VAL A 39 3.05 -2.46 10.89
N VAL A 40 2.80 -1.36 11.62
CA VAL A 40 2.25 -0.12 11.06
C VAL A 40 3.39 0.89 10.91
N ILE A 41 3.45 1.52 9.76
CA ILE A 41 4.35 2.64 9.47
C ILE A 41 3.55 3.92 9.55
N THR A 42 3.97 4.82 10.43
CA THR A 42 3.30 6.11 10.65
C THR A 42 4.25 7.27 10.45
N LYS A 43 3.69 8.44 10.15
CA LYS A 43 4.42 9.69 10.04
C LYS A 43 3.61 10.82 10.65
N THR A 44 4.28 11.71 11.38
CA THR A 44 3.65 12.92 11.93
C THR A 44 3.66 14.03 10.86
N VAL A 45 2.47 14.51 10.50
CA VAL A 45 2.28 15.63 9.57
C VAL A 45 1.40 16.67 10.23
N ARG A 46 1.91 17.87 10.50
CA ARG A 46 1.20 18.97 11.17
C ARG A 46 0.53 18.51 12.47
N ASP A 47 1.30 17.89 13.36
CA ASP A 47 0.87 17.36 14.67
C ASP A 47 -0.20 16.25 14.62
N THR A 48 -0.44 15.68 13.44
CA THR A 48 -1.35 14.55 13.25
C THR A 48 -0.56 13.33 12.79
N GLU A 49 -0.70 12.23 13.51
CA GLU A 49 -0.13 10.95 13.08
C GLU A 49 -0.95 10.37 11.91
N LYS A 50 -0.27 10.05 10.83
CA LYS A 50 -0.84 9.44 9.61
C LYS A 50 -0.23 8.08 9.38
N THR A 51 -1.07 7.07 9.16
CA THR A 51 -0.63 5.76 8.72
C THR A 51 -0.23 5.81 7.26
N LEU A 52 1.04 5.51 6.98
CA LEU A 52 1.57 5.42 5.62
C LEU A 52 1.37 4.02 5.04
N ALA A 53 1.63 2.98 5.84
CA ALA A 53 1.50 1.59 5.41
C ALA A 53 1.17 0.67 6.58
N VAL A 54 0.52 -0.45 6.29
CA VAL A 54 0.34 -1.59 7.18
C VAL A 54 1.01 -2.78 6.52
N LEU A 55 2.03 -3.32 7.16
CA LEU A 55 2.90 -4.35 6.60
C LEU A 55 2.56 -5.72 7.16
N GLY A 56 2.54 -6.72 6.29
CA GLY A 56 2.29 -8.13 6.59
C GLY A 56 3.50 -9.02 6.31
N PRO A 57 3.38 -10.34 6.55
CA PRO A 57 4.44 -11.31 6.32
C PRO A 57 4.99 -11.25 4.88
N GLY A 58 6.31 -11.38 4.74
CA GLY A 58 7.04 -11.26 3.48
C GLY A 58 7.45 -9.84 3.09
N GLU A 59 6.97 -8.82 3.80
CA GLU A 59 7.34 -7.44 3.54
C GLU A 59 8.58 -7.01 4.33
N PHE A 60 9.31 -6.02 3.78
CA PHE A 60 10.47 -5.43 4.41
C PHE A 60 10.29 -3.91 4.59
N PHE A 61 10.99 -3.35 5.58
CA PHE A 61 10.94 -1.92 5.90
C PHE A 61 12.23 -1.46 6.61
N GLY A 62 12.42 -0.14 6.72
CA GLY A 62 13.62 0.45 7.30
C GLY A 62 14.82 0.45 6.35
N GLU A 63 14.66 -0.07 5.14
CA GLU A 63 15.66 -0.16 4.07
C GLU A 63 16.15 1.20 3.60
N MET A 64 15.30 2.22 3.64
CA MET A 64 15.66 3.56 3.17
C MET A 64 16.80 4.16 3.98
N ALA A 65 16.78 4.01 5.31
CA ALA A 65 17.85 4.47 6.17
C ALA A 65 19.15 3.68 5.93
N LEU A 66 19.03 2.38 5.66
CA LEU A 66 20.17 1.52 5.35
C LEU A 66 20.81 1.88 3.99
N ILE A 67 19.98 2.06 2.94
CA ILE A 67 20.47 2.29 1.56
C ILE A 67 20.93 3.74 1.37
N SER A 68 20.17 4.73 1.87
CA SER A 68 20.45 6.15 1.64
C SER A 68 21.30 6.81 2.74
N ASN A 69 21.59 6.07 3.82
CA ASN A 69 22.32 6.57 5.00
C ASN A 69 21.70 7.86 5.59
N LYS A 70 20.36 7.96 5.54
CA LYS A 70 19.59 9.08 6.09
C LYS A 70 18.86 8.64 7.37
N PRO A 71 18.44 9.57 8.24
CA PRO A 71 17.58 9.26 9.36
C PRO A 71 16.29 8.54 8.93
N ARG A 72 15.64 7.85 9.87
CA ARG A 72 14.34 7.21 9.67
C ARG A 72 13.32 8.24 9.19
N ASN A 73 12.66 7.97 8.07
CA ASN A 73 11.68 8.88 7.46
C ASN A 73 10.25 8.69 8.01
N ALA A 74 10.05 7.71 8.87
CA ALA A 74 8.77 7.36 9.49
C ALA A 74 9.01 6.59 10.79
N THR A 75 7.95 6.38 11.57
CA THR A 75 7.93 5.54 12.78
C THR A 75 7.36 4.17 12.45
N ALA A 76 7.95 3.10 13.00
CA ALA A 76 7.45 1.73 12.85
C ALA A 76 7.01 1.16 14.20
N VAL A 77 5.76 0.69 14.27
CA VAL A 77 5.13 0.16 15.49
C VAL A 77 4.55 -1.22 15.22
N VAL A 78 4.78 -2.15 16.12
CA VAL A 78 4.21 -3.51 16.07
C VAL A 78 2.73 -3.45 16.45
N GLU A 79 1.85 -3.70 15.49
CA GLU A 79 0.39 -3.72 15.69
C GLU A 79 -0.10 -5.08 16.20
N GLU A 80 0.49 -6.16 15.71
CA GLU A 80 0.28 -7.54 16.19
C GLU A 80 1.64 -8.16 16.47
N ALA A 81 1.76 -8.97 17.53
CA ALA A 81 3.02 -9.61 17.91
C ALA A 81 3.75 -10.15 16.68
N ALA A 82 4.98 -9.71 16.48
CA ALA A 82 5.69 -9.87 15.22
C ALA A 82 7.00 -10.66 15.38
N ARG A 83 7.29 -11.48 14.37
CA ARG A 83 8.60 -12.12 14.17
C ARG A 83 9.31 -11.41 13.02
N LEU A 84 10.45 -10.81 13.31
CA LEU A 84 11.20 -10.00 12.35
C LEU A 84 12.62 -10.55 12.20
N LEU A 85 13.15 -10.54 10.97
CA LEU A 85 14.58 -10.60 10.75
C LEU A 85 15.15 -9.19 10.85
N VAL A 86 16.16 -8.99 11.68
CA VAL A 86 16.87 -7.72 11.84
C VAL A 86 18.20 -7.81 11.09
N ILE A 87 18.33 -7.00 10.04
CA ILE A 87 19.43 -7.11 9.08
C ILE A 87 20.25 -5.80 9.10
N ASP A 88 21.51 -5.90 9.49
CA ASP A 88 22.48 -4.82 9.44
C ASP A 88 23.05 -4.62 8.01
N PRO A 89 23.72 -3.48 7.71
CA PRO A 89 24.24 -3.18 6.38
C PRO A 89 25.21 -4.24 5.84
N LYS A 90 26.10 -4.77 6.70
CA LYS A 90 27.11 -5.74 6.29
C LYS A 90 26.47 -7.08 5.92
N THR A 91 25.50 -7.51 6.72
CA THR A 91 24.70 -8.70 6.44
C THR A 91 23.89 -8.51 5.15
N PHE A 92 23.26 -7.36 4.96
CA PHE A 92 22.53 -7.03 3.74
C PHE A 92 23.41 -7.10 2.49
N GLU A 93 24.59 -6.45 2.51
CA GLU A 93 25.54 -6.53 1.39
C GLU A 93 25.98 -7.96 1.10
N GLY A 94 26.26 -8.74 2.15
CA GLY A 94 26.62 -10.15 2.01
C GLY A 94 25.51 -10.98 1.38
N MET A 95 24.26 -10.76 1.78
CA MET A 95 23.10 -11.45 1.21
C MET A 95 22.89 -11.10 -0.28
N VAL A 96 22.98 -9.83 -0.64
CA VAL A 96 22.83 -9.38 -2.04
C VAL A 96 23.98 -9.90 -2.92
N ARG A 97 25.23 -9.89 -2.43
CA ARG A 97 26.36 -10.44 -3.18
C ARG A 97 26.26 -11.96 -3.34
N GLY A 98 25.77 -12.64 -2.33
CA GLY A 98 25.61 -14.12 -2.36
C GLY A 98 24.41 -14.59 -3.19
N ASN A 99 23.38 -13.76 -3.31
CA ASN A 99 22.18 -14.07 -4.09
C ASN A 99 21.56 -12.79 -4.68
N SER A 100 21.83 -12.56 -5.95
CA SER A 100 21.31 -11.40 -6.70
C SER A 100 19.78 -11.39 -6.83
N GLU A 101 19.10 -12.53 -6.65
CA GLU A 101 17.64 -12.61 -6.67
C GLU A 101 17.00 -11.79 -5.54
N ILE A 102 17.70 -11.67 -4.40
CA ILE A 102 17.26 -10.82 -3.28
C ILE A 102 17.18 -9.35 -3.74
N ALA A 103 18.20 -8.85 -4.44
CA ALA A 103 18.20 -7.49 -4.97
C ALA A 103 17.07 -7.29 -6.00
N VAL A 104 16.86 -8.25 -6.90
CA VAL A 104 15.79 -8.18 -7.91
C VAL A 104 14.41 -8.13 -7.25
N ARG A 105 14.15 -8.95 -6.22
CA ARG A 105 12.89 -8.93 -5.45
C ARG A 105 12.69 -7.60 -4.74
N MET A 106 13.74 -7.04 -4.15
CA MET A 106 13.67 -5.72 -3.51
C MET A 106 13.38 -4.60 -4.51
N ILE A 107 14.05 -4.60 -5.66
CA ILE A 107 13.81 -3.63 -6.73
C ILE A 107 12.36 -3.68 -7.19
N LYS A 108 11.81 -4.87 -7.44
CA LYS A 108 10.40 -5.06 -7.82
C LYS A 108 9.47 -4.47 -6.77
N LYS A 109 9.70 -4.78 -5.48
CA LYS A 109 8.85 -4.29 -4.39
C LYS A 109 8.95 -2.77 -4.22
N LEU A 110 10.14 -2.19 -4.39
CA LEU A 110 10.32 -0.73 -4.35
C LEU A 110 9.65 -0.05 -5.56
N ALA A 111 9.70 -0.65 -6.74
CA ALA A 111 8.99 -0.16 -7.93
C ALA A 111 7.46 -0.19 -7.72
N GLU A 112 6.91 -1.26 -7.12
CA GLU A 112 5.51 -1.33 -6.74
C GLU A 112 5.13 -0.21 -5.76
N ARG A 113 5.92 0.01 -4.70
CA ARG A 113 5.69 1.10 -3.73
C ARG A 113 5.77 2.48 -4.36
N LEU A 114 6.69 2.68 -5.29
CA LEU A 114 6.79 3.95 -6.04
C LEU A 114 5.54 4.18 -6.89
N SER A 115 5.10 3.18 -7.64
CA SER A 115 3.87 3.26 -8.44
C SER A 115 2.62 3.55 -7.57
N GLU A 116 2.53 2.95 -6.38
CA GLU A 116 1.46 3.24 -5.42
C GLU A 116 1.52 4.69 -4.91
N ALA A 117 2.74 5.22 -4.66
CA ALA A 117 2.93 6.61 -4.24
C ALA A 117 2.57 7.60 -5.36
N ASP A 118 2.97 7.34 -6.60
CA ASP A 118 2.61 8.17 -7.76
C ASP A 118 1.09 8.25 -7.93
N ALA A 119 0.41 7.13 -7.80
CA ALA A 119 -1.05 7.08 -7.87
C ALA A 119 -1.75 7.82 -6.72
N GLN A 120 -1.16 7.81 -5.52
CA GLN A 120 -1.68 8.63 -4.42
C GLN A 120 -1.51 10.12 -4.72
N ILE A 121 -0.40 10.52 -5.35
CA ILE A 121 -0.18 11.91 -5.80
C ILE A 121 -1.23 12.28 -6.86
N GLU A 122 -1.44 11.43 -7.87
CA GLU A 122 -2.47 11.65 -8.90
C GLU A 122 -3.86 11.80 -8.26
N ASN A 123 -4.23 10.94 -7.31
CA ASN A 123 -5.48 11.04 -6.57
C ASN A 123 -5.63 12.38 -5.81
N LEU A 124 -4.54 12.91 -5.25
CA LEU A 124 -4.56 14.19 -4.54
C LEU A 124 -4.74 15.38 -5.50
N LEU A 125 -4.35 15.24 -6.76
CA LEU A 125 -4.56 16.24 -7.80
C LEU A 125 -6.02 16.30 -8.29
N LEU A 126 -6.79 15.22 -8.12
CA LEU A 126 -8.21 15.20 -8.44
C LEU A 126 -9.00 16.01 -7.40
N THR A 127 -9.70 17.03 -7.85
CA THR A 127 -10.42 17.96 -6.97
C THR A 127 -11.74 17.37 -6.48
N ASP A 128 -12.43 16.60 -7.33
CA ASP A 128 -13.72 15.99 -7.02
C ASP A 128 -13.56 14.67 -6.23
N PRO A 129 -14.20 14.54 -5.04
CA PRO A 129 -14.19 13.31 -4.26
C PRO A 129 -14.67 12.07 -5.02
N SER A 130 -15.67 12.20 -5.89
CA SER A 130 -16.19 11.10 -6.71
C SER A 130 -15.14 10.60 -7.70
N SER A 131 -14.44 11.53 -8.35
CA SER A 131 -13.34 11.22 -9.28
C SER A 131 -12.22 10.45 -8.60
N ARG A 132 -11.87 10.78 -7.35
CA ARG A 132 -10.85 10.06 -6.58
C ARG A 132 -11.23 8.59 -6.35
N VAL A 133 -12.49 8.32 -6.04
CA VAL A 133 -12.98 6.95 -5.83
C VAL A 133 -12.91 6.15 -7.13
N VAL A 134 -13.40 6.73 -8.25
CA VAL A 134 -13.39 6.08 -9.56
C VAL A 134 -11.95 5.83 -10.04
N HIS A 135 -11.07 6.82 -9.90
CA HIS A 135 -9.65 6.70 -10.25
C HIS A 135 -8.97 5.58 -9.47
N GLN A 136 -9.22 5.46 -8.16
CA GLN A 136 -8.67 4.40 -7.33
C GLN A 136 -9.17 3.00 -7.76
N ILE A 137 -10.43 2.87 -8.18
CA ILE A 137 -10.97 1.62 -8.73
C ILE A 137 -10.26 1.25 -10.03
N LEU A 138 -10.11 2.20 -10.97
CA LEU A 138 -9.41 1.99 -12.23
C LEU A 138 -7.96 1.57 -12.02
N GLN A 139 -7.26 2.22 -11.11
CA GLN A 139 -5.90 1.88 -10.75
C GLN A 139 -5.80 0.46 -10.17
N ALA A 140 -6.72 0.07 -9.29
CA ALA A 140 -6.76 -1.29 -8.76
C ALA A 140 -6.98 -2.32 -9.88
N CYS A 141 -7.79 -2.01 -10.90
CA CYS A 141 -7.95 -2.86 -12.09
C CYS A 141 -6.64 -3.06 -12.85
N GLN A 142 -5.83 -2.00 -13.01
CA GLN A 142 -4.56 -2.05 -13.74
C GLN A 142 -3.47 -2.79 -12.97
N THR A 143 -3.38 -2.60 -11.66
CA THR A 143 -2.26 -3.10 -10.84
C THR A 143 -2.51 -4.47 -10.24
N ARG A 144 -3.76 -4.78 -9.85
CA ARG A 144 -4.13 -5.97 -9.08
C ARG A 144 -5.38 -6.67 -9.64
N GLY A 145 -5.90 -6.20 -10.77
CA GLY A 145 -7.09 -6.76 -11.41
C GLY A 145 -6.88 -8.16 -11.94
N ARG A 146 -7.89 -9.00 -11.77
CA ARG A 146 -7.97 -10.35 -12.35
C ARG A 146 -8.97 -10.34 -13.49
N ALA A 147 -8.51 -10.63 -14.70
CA ALA A 147 -9.40 -10.74 -15.85
C ALA A 147 -10.44 -11.85 -15.62
N ARG A 148 -11.71 -11.58 -15.91
CA ARG A 148 -12.86 -12.48 -15.87
C ARG A 148 -13.63 -12.36 -17.18
N GLU A 149 -14.54 -13.29 -17.45
CA GLU A 149 -15.40 -13.23 -18.65
C GLU A 149 -16.27 -11.95 -18.68
N GLU A 150 -16.69 -11.47 -17.51
CA GLU A 150 -17.56 -10.31 -17.37
C GLU A 150 -16.82 -8.99 -17.06
N GLY A 151 -15.47 -8.95 -17.17
CA GLY A 151 -14.68 -7.76 -16.90
C GLY A 151 -13.43 -7.99 -16.05
N VAL A 152 -13.10 -7.03 -15.20
CA VAL A 152 -11.94 -7.10 -14.31
C VAL A 152 -12.38 -7.12 -12.85
N GLU A 153 -12.07 -8.20 -12.14
CA GLU A 153 -12.34 -8.37 -10.71
C GLU A 153 -11.18 -7.82 -9.90
N ILE A 154 -11.50 -7.02 -8.88
CA ILE A 154 -10.55 -6.49 -7.89
C ILE A 154 -11.00 -6.84 -6.47
N ASP A 155 -10.06 -6.98 -5.55
CA ASP A 155 -10.34 -7.02 -4.12
C ASP A 155 -10.68 -5.58 -3.68
N PHE A 156 -11.86 -5.38 -3.07
CA PHE A 156 -12.38 -4.08 -2.69
C PHE A 156 -12.63 -4.01 -1.18
N ASN A 157 -11.71 -3.35 -0.47
CA ASN A 157 -11.83 -3.16 0.98
C ASN A 157 -12.29 -1.74 1.29
N LEU A 158 -13.54 -1.61 1.70
CA LEU A 158 -14.14 -0.32 2.05
C LEU A 158 -13.38 0.41 3.17
N ARG A 159 -12.71 -0.32 4.09
CA ARG A 159 -11.95 0.29 5.20
C ARG A 159 -10.62 0.90 4.76
N GLU A 160 -10.05 0.44 3.66
CA GLU A 160 -8.80 0.97 3.10
C GLU A 160 -9.03 2.17 2.18
N MET A 161 -10.17 2.23 1.52
CA MET A 161 -10.51 3.28 0.55
C MET A 161 -10.43 4.71 1.11
N PRO A 162 -10.86 5.02 2.36
CA PRO A 162 -10.70 6.36 2.92
C PRO A 162 -9.25 6.82 2.99
N ARG A 163 -8.33 5.93 3.30
CA ARG A 163 -6.89 6.22 3.33
C ARG A 163 -6.34 6.53 1.93
N LEU A 164 -6.80 5.80 0.92
CA LEU A 164 -6.32 5.92 -0.46
C LEU A 164 -6.90 7.14 -1.18
N THR A 165 -8.16 7.46 -0.91
CA THR A 165 -8.89 8.51 -1.65
C THR A 165 -9.06 9.82 -0.90
N GLY A 166 -8.91 9.81 0.43
CA GLY A 166 -9.27 10.95 1.29
C GLY A 166 -10.78 11.21 1.36
N VAL A 167 -11.60 10.26 0.92
CA VAL A 167 -13.07 10.33 0.93
C VAL A 167 -13.61 9.48 2.08
N GLY A 168 -14.55 9.98 2.86
CA GLY A 168 -15.17 9.21 3.94
C GLY A 168 -15.98 8.01 3.44
N GLU A 169 -16.14 6.97 4.26
CA GLU A 169 -16.83 5.72 3.89
C GLU A 169 -18.23 5.95 3.28
N ALA A 170 -18.99 6.91 3.80
CA ALA A 170 -20.32 7.22 3.26
C ALA A 170 -20.26 7.70 1.81
N GLY A 171 -19.29 8.56 1.47
CA GLY A 171 -19.07 9.04 0.10
C GLY A 171 -18.61 7.92 -0.83
N ILE A 172 -17.75 7.04 -0.35
CA ILE A 172 -17.29 5.88 -1.12
C ILE A 172 -18.45 4.93 -1.41
N ARG A 173 -19.28 4.60 -0.40
CA ARG A 173 -20.48 3.77 -0.58
C ARG A 173 -21.43 4.38 -1.60
N ALA A 174 -21.77 5.66 -1.45
CA ALA A 174 -22.65 6.36 -2.37
C ALA A 174 -22.13 6.34 -3.82
N MET A 175 -20.80 6.46 -4.01
CA MET A 175 -20.18 6.39 -5.32
C MET A 175 -20.25 4.98 -5.91
N VAL A 176 -19.90 3.95 -5.14
CA VAL A 176 -19.98 2.55 -5.58
C VAL A 176 -21.41 2.17 -5.92
N ASP A 177 -22.40 2.55 -5.10
CA ASP A 177 -23.84 2.30 -5.36
C ASP A 177 -24.32 3.01 -6.65
N ARG A 178 -23.75 4.17 -6.98
CA ARG A 178 -24.02 4.88 -8.25
C ARG A 178 -23.46 4.10 -9.44
N LEU A 179 -22.19 3.64 -9.34
CA LEU A 179 -21.56 2.85 -10.39
C LEU A 179 -22.28 1.53 -10.61
N GLU A 180 -22.76 0.89 -9.55
CA GLU A 180 -23.54 -0.36 -9.60
C GLU A 180 -24.88 -0.15 -10.30
N ARG A 181 -25.63 0.90 -9.93
CA ARG A 181 -26.88 1.27 -10.60
C ARG A 181 -26.70 1.62 -12.08
N SER A 182 -25.57 2.16 -12.48
CA SER A 182 -25.24 2.43 -13.88
C SER A 182 -24.71 1.22 -14.65
N GLY A 183 -24.56 0.06 -13.98
CA GLY A 183 -24.07 -1.18 -14.58
C GLY A 183 -22.58 -1.15 -14.93
N LEU A 184 -21.82 -0.19 -14.41
CA LEU A 184 -20.36 -0.08 -14.62
C LEU A 184 -19.59 -1.04 -13.74
N VAL A 185 -20.11 -1.32 -12.55
CA VAL A 185 -19.51 -2.26 -11.61
C VAL A 185 -20.57 -3.20 -11.03
N GLU A 186 -20.10 -4.34 -10.51
CA GLU A 186 -20.90 -5.28 -9.74
C GLU A 186 -20.15 -5.63 -8.46
N ARG A 187 -20.84 -5.55 -7.32
CA ARG A 187 -20.26 -5.83 -6.01
C ARG A 187 -20.68 -7.21 -5.50
N SER A 188 -19.69 -7.99 -5.05
CA SER A 188 -19.90 -9.30 -4.41
C SER A 188 -19.04 -9.42 -3.16
N GLY A 189 -19.60 -9.13 -1.98
CA GLY A 189 -18.87 -9.10 -0.72
C GLY A 189 -17.74 -8.06 -0.73
N ASP A 190 -16.51 -8.53 -0.50
CA ASP A 190 -15.29 -7.70 -0.54
C ASP A 190 -14.63 -7.66 -1.93
N ARG A 191 -15.40 -7.93 -2.99
CA ARG A 191 -14.93 -7.87 -4.38
C ARG A 191 -15.79 -6.93 -5.20
N LEU A 192 -15.16 -6.31 -6.18
CA LEU A 192 -15.79 -5.45 -7.16
C LEU A 192 -15.37 -5.91 -8.56
N THR A 193 -16.34 -6.17 -9.43
CA THR A 193 -16.11 -6.47 -10.84
C THR A 193 -16.41 -5.24 -11.67
N VAL A 194 -15.42 -4.71 -12.36
CA VAL A 194 -15.56 -3.63 -13.34
C VAL A 194 -15.83 -4.25 -14.70
N ARG A 195 -17.04 -4.10 -15.22
CA ARG A 195 -17.49 -4.76 -16.46
C ARG A 195 -16.77 -4.21 -17.69
N ASP A 196 -16.53 -2.91 -17.71
CA ASP A 196 -15.87 -2.23 -18.82
C ASP A 196 -15.00 -1.08 -18.27
N THR A 197 -13.68 -1.28 -18.29
CA THR A 197 -12.72 -0.29 -17.80
C THR A 197 -12.64 0.94 -18.69
N ALA A 198 -12.91 0.83 -20.00
CA ALA A 198 -12.93 1.97 -20.91
C ALA A 198 -14.11 2.89 -20.59
N ARG A 199 -15.31 2.34 -20.43
CA ARG A 199 -16.49 3.11 -20.01
C ARG A 199 -16.33 3.74 -18.64
N LEU A 200 -15.64 3.07 -17.71
CA LEU A 200 -15.36 3.65 -16.39
C LEU A 200 -14.35 4.79 -16.49
N THR A 201 -13.39 4.73 -17.43
CA THR A 201 -12.46 5.82 -17.73
C THR A 201 -13.21 7.03 -18.33
N ASP A 202 -14.13 6.80 -19.27
CA ASP A 202 -14.97 7.87 -19.83
C ASP A 202 -15.84 8.53 -18.74
N TYR A 203 -16.36 7.71 -17.82
CA TYR A 203 -17.12 8.23 -16.69
C TYR A 203 -16.27 9.10 -15.75
N LEU A 204 -15.00 8.73 -15.49
CA LEU A 204 -14.07 9.56 -14.74
C LEU A 204 -13.87 10.91 -15.43
N ALA A 205 -13.59 10.92 -16.74
CA ALA A 205 -13.44 12.15 -17.51
C ALA A 205 -14.69 13.04 -17.45
N TYR A 206 -15.89 12.44 -17.50
CA TYR A 206 -17.15 13.16 -17.32
C TYR A 206 -17.26 13.81 -15.93
N LEU A 207 -16.88 13.09 -14.84
CA LEU A 207 -16.92 13.65 -13.48
C LEU A 207 -15.99 14.85 -13.33
N GLU A 208 -14.79 14.80 -13.92
CA GLU A 208 -13.82 15.90 -13.92
C GLU A 208 -14.32 17.12 -14.66
N LEU A 209 -14.93 16.92 -15.84
CA LEU A 209 -15.55 17.99 -16.62
C LEU A 209 -16.71 18.63 -15.87
N ARG A 210 -17.59 17.84 -15.29
CA ARG A 210 -18.72 18.33 -14.49
C ARG A 210 -18.27 19.14 -13.28
N TRP A 211 -17.21 18.72 -12.58
CA TRP A 211 -16.64 19.47 -11.48
C TRP A 211 -16.08 20.82 -11.92
N LYS A 212 -15.42 20.85 -13.08
CA LYS A 212 -14.77 22.05 -13.62
C LYS A 212 -15.76 23.09 -14.15
N PHE A 213 -16.88 22.65 -14.75
CA PHE A 213 -17.82 23.53 -15.46
C PHE A 213 -19.21 23.61 -14.81
N GLY A 214 -19.47 22.86 -13.74
CA GLY A 214 -20.81 22.73 -13.15
C GLY A 214 -21.69 21.73 -13.89
N GLU A 215 -22.96 21.62 -13.44
CA GLU A 215 -23.96 20.85 -14.22
C GLU A 215 -24.25 21.63 -15.51
N LEU A 216 -23.90 21.03 -16.66
CA LEU A 216 -24.29 21.49 -17.98
C LEU A 216 -25.76 21.17 -18.24
#